data_ecd40eddde0c82590b3819a2a5d8b95a
#
_entry.id   ecd40eddde0c82590b3819a2a5d8b95a
#
_cell.length_a   1.000
_cell.length_b   1.000
_cell.length_c   1.000
_cell.angle_alpha   90.00
_cell.angle_beta   90.00
_cell.angle_gamma   90.00
#
_symmetry.space_group_name_H-M   'P 1'
#
loop_
_entity.id
_entity.type
_entity.pdbx_description
1 polymer ?
#
loop_
_entity_poly.entity_id
_entity_poly.type
_entity_poly.pdbx_seq_one_letter_code
_entity_poly.pdbx_strand_id
1 'polypeptide(L)'
;MEKILILGEFSNGDISSSTRELITVAKKLNFNSDYNIELAFFQDSSQKPSFKLPKGVVDRVILIVDPLLEGHYNSDLFSAAFFNLCIFSDPSLILFSKSDLGSNIGPRTAYKMNVPIVQGATEIRIPKNSNEFSIIRPVFGGNIMAEVQVGDVHPKMILMNEGSYEFETENLQNIQEQIFEPHLKTSMIKSR
;
A
#
# COMPACT_ATOMS: atom_id res chain seq x y z
N MET A 1 17.08 -6.97 4.29
CA MET A 1 15.78 -7.62 4.02
C MET A 1 14.92 -6.59 3.34
N GLU A 2 14.44 -6.89 2.13
CA GLU A 2 13.60 -5.97 1.38
C GLU A 2 12.19 -5.92 1.98
N LYS A 3 11.48 -4.79 1.79
CA LYS A 3 10.17 -4.58 2.39
C LYS A 3 9.11 -4.27 1.35
N ILE A 4 7.93 -4.85 1.54
CA ILE A 4 6.72 -4.47 0.84
C ILE A 4 5.84 -3.69 1.80
N LEU A 5 5.56 -2.43 1.51
CA LEU A 5 4.62 -1.60 2.27
C LEU A 5 3.27 -1.56 1.53
N ILE A 6 2.21 -1.91 2.22
CA ILE A 6 0.84 -1.86 1.71
C ILE A 6 0.09 -0.72 2.40
N LEU A 7 -0.52 0.18 1.63
CA LEU A 7 -1.53 1.09 2.19
C LEU A 7 -2.86 0.35 2.28
N GLY A 8 -3.27 0.05 3.51
CA GLY A 8 -4.51 -0.63 3.82
C GLY A 8 -5.66 0.32 4.10
N GLU A 9 -6.87 -0.20 3.95
CA GLU A 9 -8.13 0.52 4.16
C GLU A 9 -9.11 -0.33 4.96
N PHE A 10 -9.98 0.34 5.72
CA PHE A 10 -11.09 -0.28 6.42
C PHE A 10 -12.39 -0.10 5.64
N SER A 11 -13.26 -1.09 5.76
CA SER A 11 -14.64 -1.02 5.30
C SER A 11 -15.54 -1.68 6.34
N ASN A 12 -16.52 -0.93 6.85
CA ASN A 12 -17.47 -1.41 7.87
C ASN A 12 -16.80 -1.99 9.15
N GLY A 13 -15.67 -1.42 9.57
CA GLY A 13 -14.94 -1.85 10.78
C GLY A 13 -14.04 -3.08 10.61
N ASP A 14 -13.93 -3.60 9.40
CA ASP A 14 -12.99 -4.69 9.04
C ASP A 14 -12.05 -4.22 7.91
N ILE A 15 -11.02 -5.00 7.65
CA ILE A 15 -10.09 -4.77 6.53
C ILE A 15 -10.87 -4.89 5.20
N SER A 16 -10.72 -3.91 4.32
CA SER A 16 -11.41 -3.88 3.03
C SER A 16 -11.00 -5.05 2.14
N SER A 17 -11.90 -5.43 1.20
CA SER A 17 -11.62 -6.45 0.19
C SER A 17 -10.39 -6.11 -0.65
N SER A 18 -10.27 -4.84 -1.06
CA SER A 18 -9.13 -4.36 -1.82
C SER A 18 -7.80 -4.49 -1.06
N THR A 19 -7.78 -4.21 0.25
CA THR A 19 -6.59 -4.45 1.08
C THR A 19 -6.24 -5.93 1.17
N ARG A 20 -7.25 -6.81 1.30
CA ARG A 20 -7.05 -8.27 1.32
C ARG A 20 -6.45 -8.79 0.01
N GLU A 21 -6.86 -8.22 -1.13
CA GLU A 21 -6.25 -8.51 -2.44
C GLU A 21 -4.77 -8.11 -2.49
N LEU A 22 -4.41 -6.91 -1.99
CA LEU A 22 -3.01 -6.47 -1.92
C LEU A 22 -2.14 -7.38 -1.05
N ILE A 23 -2.68 -7.89 0.07
CA ILE A 23 -2.00 -8.89 0.91
C ILE A 23 -1.75 -10.18 0.11
N THR A 24 -2.72 -10.63 -0.71
CA THR A 24 -2.55 -11.78 -1.58
C THR A 24 -1.47 -11.56 -2.64
N VAL A 25 -1.42 -10.37 -3.24
CA VAL A 25 -0.35 -9.97 -4.17
C VAL A 25 1.01 -10.05 -3.49
N ALA A 26 1.16 -9.42 -2.31
CA ALA A 26 2.40 -9.42 -1.56
C ALA A 26 2.84 -10.84 -1.18
N LYS A 27 1.91 -11.71 -0.74
CA LYS A 27 2.16 -13.13 -0.47
C LYS A 27 2.72 -13.86 -1.70
N LYS A 28 2.13 -13.65 -2.88
CA LYS A 28 2.61 -14.26 -4.13
C LYS A 28 4.00 -13.77 -4.52
N LEU A 29 4.29 -12.49 -4.33
CA LEU A 29 5.62 -11.92 -4.58
C LEU A 29 6.66 -12.47 -3.61
N ASN A 30 6.27 -12.71 -2.35
CA ASN A 30 7.15 -13.22 -1.30
C ASN A 30 7.48 -14.72 -1.45
N PHE A 31 6.75 -15.46 -2.27
CA PHE A 31 6.97 -16.91 -2.45
C PHE A 31 8.39 -17.27 -2.96
N ASN A 32 9.01 -16.37 -3.73
CA ASN A 32 10.36 -16.56 -4.28
C ASN A 32 11.40 -15.58 -3.71
N SER A 33 11.04 -14.78 -2.72
CA SER A 33 11.87 -13.68 -2.19
C SER A 33 11.62 -13.51 -0.70
N ASP A 34 12.61 -13.05 0.04
CA ASP A 34 12.50 -12.85 1.48
C ASP A 34 12.12 -11.38 1.79
N TYR A 35 10.85 -11.03 1.51
CA TYR A 35 10.30 -9.72 1.82
C TYR A 35 9.67 -9.69 3.21
N ASN A 36 9.89 -8.59 3.94
CA ASN A 36 9.10 -8.25 5.12
C ASN A 36 7.86 -7.46 4.68
N ILE A 37 6.66 -7.96 4.97
CA ILE A 37 5.40 -7.34 4.54
C ILE A 37 4.84 -6.49 5.67
N GLU A 38 4.79 -5.18 5.44
CA GLU A 38 4.24 -4.17 6.35
C GLU A 38 2.90 -3.66 5.81
N LEU A 39 1.89 -3.63 6.66
CA LEU A 39 0.55 -3.15 6.33
C LEU A 39 0.23 -1.90 7.14
N ALA A 40 0.07 -0.76 6.48
CA ALA A 40 -0.16 0.53 7.11
C ALA A 40 -1.61 0.99 6.96
N PHE A 41 -2.18 1.52 8.05
CA PHE A 41 -3.52 2.10 8.08
C PHE A 41 -3.49 3.49 8.70
N PHE A 42 -4.29 4.40 8.16
CA PHE A 42 -4.66 5.60 8.90
C PHE A 42 -5.69 5.24 9.96
N GLN A 43 -5.44 5.65 11.17
CA GLN A 43 -6.34 5.38 12.29
C GLN A 43 -6.77 6.68 12.96
N ASP A 44 -8.08 6.79 13.17
CA ASP A 44 -8.65 7.74 14.11
C ASP A 44 -8.51 7.18 15.54
N SER A 45 -8.11 8.01 16.49
CA SER A 45 -7.92 7.64 17.90
C SER A 45 -9.19 7.07 18.56
N SER A 46 -10.37 7.33 17.97
CA SER A 46 -11.68 6.84 18.46
C SER A 46 -11.94 5.36 18.13
N GLN A 47 -11.21 4.73 17.20
CA GLN A 47 -11.45 3.37 16.74
C GLN A 47 -10.28 2.46 17.10
N LYS A 48 -10.60 1.30 17.69
CA LYS A 48 -9.62 0.21 17.87
C LYS A 48 -9.96 -0.94 16.91
N PRO A 49 -9.40 -0.94 15.71
CA PRO A 49 -9.63 -2.05 14.79
C PRO A 49 -8.99 -3.33 15.31
N SER A 50 -9.60 -4.47 15.00
CA SER A 50 -9.02 -5.78 15.25
C SER A 50 -8.47 -6.33 13.94
N PHE A 51 -7.18 -6.62 13.89
CA PHE A 51 -6.53 -7.14 12.70
C PHE A 51 -6.46 -8.67 12.78
N LYS A 52 -7.36 -9.33 12.06
CA LYS A 52 -7.31 -10.77 11.83
C LYS A 52 -6.75 -11.02 10.45
N LEU A 53 -5.50 -11.42 10.37
CA LEU A 53 -4.76 -11.62 9.13
C LEU A 53 -4.24 -13.05 8.99
N PRO A 54 -4.00 -13.55 7.77
CA PRO A 54 -3.43 -14.88 7.57
C PRO A 54 -2.07 -14.99 8.25
N LYS A 55 -1.88 -16.11 8.98
CA LYS A 55 -0.66 -16.37 9.72
C LYS A 55 0.56 -16.40 8.80
N GLY A 56 1.62 -15.66 9.18
CA GLY A 56 2.91 -15.70 8.49
C GLY A 56 2.93 -15.01 7.12
N VAL A 57 1.91 -14.16 6.82
CA VAL A 57 1.87 -13.39 5.58
C VAL A 57 2.26 -11.94 5.82
N VAL A 58 1.69 -11.30 6.84
CA VAL A 58 2.01 -9.93 7.22
C VAL A 58 2.87 -9.97 8.47
N ASP A 59 4.01 -9.31 8.44
CA ASP A 59 4.98 -9.29 9.54
C ASP A 59 4.67 -8.19 10.54
N ARG A 60 4.10 -7.07 10.09
CA ARG A 60 3.81 -5.91 10.93
C ARG A 60 2.59 -5.16 10.42
N VAL A 61 1.78 -4.68 11.37
CA VAL A 61 0.72 -3.68 11.13
C VAL A 61 1.18 -2.35 11.72
N ILE A 62 1.12 -1.28 10.92
CA ILE A 62 1.50 0.08 11.30
C ILE A 62 0.26 0.96 11.31
N LEU A 63 -0.02 1.59 12.45
CA LEU A 63 -1.12 2.53 12.61
C LEU A 63 -0.56 3.95 12.53
N ILE A 64 -0.95 4.69 11.51
CA ILE A 64 -0.58 6.08 11.31
C ILE A 64 -1.55 6.94 12.11
N VAL A 65 -1.07 7.55 13.17
CA VAL A 65 -1.88 8.34 14.11
C VAL A 65 -1.31 9.75 14.24
N ASP A 66 -2.15 10.76 14.02
CA ASP A 66 -1.79 12.16 14.27
C ASP A 66 -3.10 12.94 14.49
N PRO A 67 -3.16 13.89 15.45
CA PRO A 67 -4.37 14.68 15.70
C PRO A 67 -4.88 15.45 14.47
N LEU A 68 -4.01 15.79 13.51
CA LEU A 68 -4.38 16.47 12.26
C LEU A 68 -5.01 15.52 11.23
N LEU A 69 -5.02 14.23 11.46
CA LEU A 69 -5.69 13.23 10.59
C LEU A 69 -7.10 12.89 11.08
N GLU A 70 -7.49 13.40 12.27
CA GLU A 70 -8.80 13.14 12.86
C GLU A 70 -9.90 13.97 12.20
N GLY A 71 -11.09 13.39 12.11
CA GLY A 71 -12.33 14.04 11.67
C GLY A 71 -12.49 14.10 10.15
N HIS A 72 -11.82 15.00 9.46
CA HIS A 72 -12.02 15.19 8.02
C HIS A 72 -10.80 14.79 7.20
N TYR A 73 -11.05 14.03 6.13
CA TYR A 73 -10.01 13.68 5.18
C TYR A 73 -9.41 14.94 4.52
N ASN A 74 -8.10 15.11 4.65
CA ASN A 74 -7.32 16.13 3.98
C ASN A 74 -6.18 15.48 3.19
N SER A 75 -6.25 15.56 1.86
CA SER A 75 -5.31 14.88 0.98
C SER A 75 -3.85 15.31 1.15
N ASP A 76 -3.59 16.56 1.55
CA ASP A 76 -2.23 17.05 1.77
C ASP A 76 -1.62 16.48 3.04
N LEU A 77 -2.40 16.40 4.12
CA LEU A 77 -1.98 15.82 5.41
C LEU A 77 -1.81 14.31 5.31
N PHE A 78 -2.79 13.60 4.74
CA PHE A 78 -2.73 12.14 4.58
C PHE A 78 -1.55 11.72 3.68
N SER A 79 -1.32 12.42 2.56
CA SER A 79 -0.15 12.13 1.72
C SER A 79 1.18 12.54 2.36
N ALA A 80 1.21 13.53 3.25
CA ALA A 80 2.39 13.88 4.01
C ALA A 80 2.70 12.81 5.08
N ALA A 81 1.67 12.34 5.78
CA ALA A 81 1.81 11.28 6.78
C ALA A 81 2.33 9.98 6.16
N PHE A 82 1.75 9.56 5.04
CA PHE A 82 2.19 8.36 4.35
C PHE A 82 3.60 8.50 3.76
N PHE A 83 3.93 9.67 3.21
CA PHE A 83 5.30 9.97 2.77
C PHE A 83 6.31 9.85 3.92
N ASN A 84 6.01 10.40 5.11
CA ASN A 84 6.88 10.30 6.28
C ASN A 84 7.05 8.84 6.71
N LEU A 85 5.99 8.02 6.63
CA LEU A 85 6.09 6.58 6.88
C LEU A 85 6.99 5.89 5.84
N CYS A 86 6.88 6.24 4.55
CA CYS A 86 7.75 5.68 3.51
C CYS A 86 9.23 5.98 3.78
N ILE A 87 9.55 7.19 4.21
CA ILE A 87 10.93 7.57 4.59
C ILE A 87 11.40 6.78 5.84
N PHE A 88 10.50 6.58 6.82
CA PHE A 88 10.83 5.84 8.04
C PHE A 88 11.01 4.33 7.79
N SER A 89 10.11 3.72 7.03
CA SER A 89 10.12 2.29 6.74
C SER A 89 11.15 1.90 5.67
N ASP A 90 11.44 2.78 4.73
CA ASP A 90 12.33 2.54 3.57
C ASP A 90 11.95 1.26 2.80
N PRO A 91 10.72 1.19 2.23
CA PRO A 91 10.26 0.01 1.51
C PRO A 91 10.85 -0.05 0.10
N SER A 92 11.10 -1.25 -0.43
CA SER A 92 11.49 -1.48 -1.83
C SER A 92 10.31 -1.48 -2.79
N LEU A 93 9.14 -1.88 -2.29
CA LEU A 93 7.88 -1.88 -3.05
C LEU A 93 6.75 -1.29 -2.21
N ILE A 94 5.94 -0.43 -2.81
CA ILE A 94 4.72 0.11 -2.20
C ILE A 94 3.52 -0.28 -3.05
N LEU A 95 2.52 -0.89 -2.42
CA LEU A 95 1.27 -1.30 -3.05
C LEU A 95 0.10 -0.45 -2.56
N PHE A 96 -0.71 0.01 -3.51
CA PHE A 96 -1.95 0.72 -3.28
C PHE A 96 -3.09 0.01 -4.02
N SER A 97 -4.31 0.05 -3.46
CA SER A 97 -5.52 -0.28 -4.22
C SER A 97 -5.99 0.92 -5.04
N LYS A 98 -6.68 0.69 -6.13
CA LYS A 98 -7.32 1.74 -6.95
C LYS A 98 -8.66 2.18 -6.34
N SER A 99 -8.67 2.34 -5.03
CA SER A 99 -9.72 2.99 -4.26
C SER A 99 -9.61 4.52 -4.37
N ASP A 100 -10.55 5.25 -3.79
CA ASP A 100 -10.47 6.71 -3.66
C ASP A 100 -9.23 7.14 -2.85
N LEU A 101 -8.93 6.44 -1.75
CA LEU A 101 -7.78 6.73 -0.90
C LEU A 101 -6.47 6.45 -1.64
N GLY A 102 -6.28 5.25 -2.16
CA GLY A 102 -5.05 4.85 -2.85
C GLY A 102 -4.79 5.67 -4.11
N SER A 103 -5.85 5.96 -4.90
CA SER A 103 -5.76 6.81 -6.10
C SER A 103 -5.39 8.26 -5.79
N ASN A 104 -5.67 8.73 -4.59
CA ASN A 104 -5.30 10.08 -4.15
C ASN A 104 -3.90 10.10 -3.54
N ILE A 105 -3.59 9.21 -2.60
CA ILE A 105 -2.32 9.21 -1.85
C ILE A 105 -1.16 8.69 -2.70
N GLY A 106 -1.36 7.63 -3.48
CA GLY A 106 -0.30 6.99 -4.26
C GLY A 106 0.45 7.96 -5.18
N PRO A 107 -0.23 8.65 -6.12
CA PRO A 107 0.45 9.60 -7.03
C PRO A 107 1.09 10.79 -6.30
N ARG A 108 0.48 11.29 -5.22
CA ARG A 108 1.05 12.39 -4.42
C ARG A 108 2.32 11.97 -3.69
N THR A 109 2.33 10.74 -3.16
CA THR A 109 3.52 10.16 -2.50
C THR A 109 4.63 9.92 -3.53
N ALA A 110 4.30 9.33 -4.69
CA ALA A 110 5.25 9.12 -5.78
C ALA A 110 5.92 10.43 -6.22
N TYR A 111 5.13 11.49 -6.40
CA TYR A 111 5.65 12.81 -6.71
C TYR A 111 6.61 13.35 -5.63
N LYS A 112 6.25 13.21 -4.34
CA LYS A 112 7.11 13.66 -3.23
C LYS A 112 8.41 12.86 -3.14
N MET A 113 8.36 11.56 -3.46
CA MET A 113 9.53 10.68 -3.48
C MET A 113 10.35 10.79 -4.76
N ASN A 114 9.83 11.52 -5.76
CA ASN A 114 10.44 11.65 -7.09
C ASN A 114 10.66 10.29 -7.79
N VAL A 115 9.67 9.40 -7.68
CA VAL A 115 9.66 8.08 -8.32
C VAL A 115 8.41 7.90 -9.18
N PRO A 116 8.45 7.05 -10.23
CA PRO A 116 7.26 6.74 -11.01
C PRO A 116 6.29 5.86 -10.21
N ILE A 117 5.00 5.93 -10.56
CA ILE A 117 3.96 5.00 -10.11
C ILE A 117 3.26 4.38 -11.31
N VAL A 118 3.16 3.05 -11.33
CA VAL A 118 2.38 2.33 -12.34
C VAL A 118 0.95 2.21 -11.85
N GLN A 119 0.01 2.80 -12.59
CA GLN A 119 -1.41 2.82 -12.21
C GLN A 119 -2.23 1.80 -13.01
N GLY A 120 -3.21 1.20 -12.34
CA GLY A 120 -4.17 0.30 -12.94
C GLY A 120 -3.61 -1.10 -13.25
N ALA A 121 -2.63 -1.54 -12.47
CA ALA A 121 -2.07 -2.88 -12.59
C ALA A 121 -3.11 -3.94 -12.23
N THR A 122 -3.12 -5.05 -12.97
CA THR A 122 -3.94 -6.23 -12.69
C THR A 122 -3.09 -7.43 -12.27
N GLU A 123 -1.82 -7.43 -12.61
CA GLU A 123 -0.89 -8.50 -12.25
C GLU A 123 0.53 -7.95 -12.10
N ILE A 124 1.28 -8.50 -11.15
CA ILE A 124 2.72 -8.28 -10.99
C ILE A 124 3.40 -9.63 -11.13
N ARG A 125 4.39 -9.71 -12.01
CA ARG A 125 5.21 -10.89 -12.26
C ARG A 125 6.65 -10.62 -11.88
N ILE A 126 7.32 -11.59 -11.29
CA ILE A 126 8.78 -11.61 -11.12
C ILE A 126 9.29 -12.70 -12.06
N PRO A 127 9.96 -12.37 -13.17
CA PRO A 127 10.56 -13.36 -14.05
C PRO A 127 11.62 -14.17 -13.32
N LYS A 128 11.67 -15.49 -13.54
CA LYS A 128 12.54 -16.45 -12.80
C LYS A 128 14.04 -16.12 -12.81
N ASN A 129 14.49 -15.27 -13.73
CA ASN A 129 15.90 -14.92 -13.90
C ASN A 129 16.18 -13.42 -13.86
N SER A 130 15.27 -12.64 -13.28
CA SER A 130 15.37 -11.18 -13.22
C SER A 130 14.84 -10.68 -11.88
N ASN A 131 15.48 -9.66 -11.32
CA ASN A 131 14.96 -8.89 -10.19
C ASN A 131 14.02 -7.76 -10.63
N GLU A 132 13.68 -7.69 -11.92
CA GLU A 132 12.81 -6.68 -12.47
C GLU A 132 11.34 -7.12 -12.39
N PHE A 133 10.49 -6.23 -11.88
CA PHE A 133 9.05 -6.44 -11.89
C PHE A 133 8.48 -6.18 -13.27
N SER A 134 7.72 -7.15 -13.79
CA SER A 134 6.87 -6.99 -14.95
C SER A 134 5.43 -6.77 -14.49
N ILE A 135 4.86 -5.64 -14.85
CA ILE A 135 3.53 -5.21 -14.40
C ILE A 135 2.57 -5.24 -15.58
N ILE A 136 1.51 -6.01 -15.46
CA ILE A 136 0.48 -6.12 -16.49
C ILE A 136 -0.66 -5.16 -16.16
N ARG A 137 -1.05 -4.36 -17.14
CA ARG A 137 -2.18 -3.42 -16.99
C ARG A 137 -3.01 -3.32 -18.26
N PRO A 138 -4.34 -3.16 -18.17
CA PRO A 138 -5.18 -2.89 -19.30
C PRO A 138 -4.96 -1.45 -19.82
N VAL A 139 -4.94 -1.31 -21.14
CA VAL A 139 -4.88 -0.03 -21.85
C VAL A 139 -5.97 0.02 -22.93
N PHE A 140 -6.22 1.20 -23.51
CA PHE A 140 -7.26 1.41 -24.51
C PHE A 140 -8.62 0.83 -24.13
N GLY A 141 -9.10 1.18 -22.91
CA GLY A 141 -10.39 0.70 -22.40
C GLY A 141 -10.43 -0.80 -22.09
N GLY A 142 -9.27 -1.45 -21.88
CA GLY A 142 -9.19 -2.87 -21.57
C GLY A 142 -9.02 -3.78 -22.78
N ASN A 143 -8.98 -3.22 -23.99
CA ASN A 143 -8.84 -4.02 -25.23
C ASN A 143 -7.43 -4.60 -25.41
N ILE A 144 -6.42 -4.01 -24.79
CA ILE A 144 -5.03 -4.45 -24.91
C ILE A 144 -4.45 -4.53 -23.48
N MET A 145 -3.64 -5.57 -23.24
CA MET A 145 -2.84 -5.69 -22.02
C MET A 145 -1.42 -5.21 -22.31
N ALA A 146 -0.99 -4.17 -21.62
CA ALA A 146 0.39 -3.69 -21.71
C ALA A 146 1.22 -4.32 -20.60
N GLU A 147 2.44 -4.70 -20.94
CA GLU A 147 3.48 -5.09 -20.00
C GLU A 147 4.40 -3.90 -19.76
N VAL A 148 4.54 -3.49 -18.53
CA VAL A 148 5.33 -2.33 -18.09
C VAL A 148 6.47 -2.83 -17.21
N GLN A 149 7.69 -2.47 -17.54
CA GLN A 149 8.85 -2.66 -16.67
C GLN A 149 9.16 -1.36 -15.95
N VAL A 150 9.33 -1.46 -14.63
CA VAL A 150 9.79 -0.35 -13.80
C VAL A 150 11.29 -0.54 -13.63
N GLY A 151 12.08 0.38 -14.17
CA GLY A 151 13.53 0.33 -14.08
C GLY A 151 14.08 0.31 -12.65
N ASP A 152 15.37 0.53 -12.51
CA ASP A 152 16.06 0.55 -11.20
C ASP A 152 15.71 1.82 -10.41
N VAL A 153 14.52 1.83 -9.82
CA VAL A 153 14.02 2.91 -8.95
C VAL A 153 13.64 2.34 -7.59
N HIS A 154 13.83 3.14 -6.55
CA HIS A 154 13.53 2.78 -5.16
C HIS A 154 12.76 3.93 -4.46
N PRO A 155 11.59 3.64 -3.89
CA PRO A 155 10.81 2.40 -4.02
C PRO A 155 10.12 2.27 -5.39
N LYS A 156 9.75 1.05 -5.77
CA LYS A 156 8.79 0.81 -6.85
C LYS A 156 7.37 1.05 -6.30
N MET A 157 6.53 1.77 -7.03
CA MET A 157 5.17 2.08 -6.59
C MET A 157 4.12 1.60 -7.59
N ILE A 158 3.14 0.84 -7.10
CA ILE A 158 2.13 0.20 -7.95
C ILE A 158 0.74 0.39 -7.35
N LEU A 159 -0.17 0.90 -8.17
CA LEU A 159 -1.59 1.03 -7.87
C LEU A 159 -2.36 -0.07 -8.60
N MET A 160 -2.85 -1.05 -7.83
CA MET A 160 -3.55 -2.24 -8.33
C MET A 160 -5.03 -1.96 -8.59
N ASN A 161 -5.57 -2.50 -9.68
CA ASN A 161 -7.01 -2.55 -9.88
C ASN A 161 -7.65 -3.51 -8.88
N GLU A 162 -8.82 -3.16 -8.40
CA GLU A 162 -9.64 -4.02 -7.55
C GLU A 162 -10.24 -5.20 -8.35
N GLY A 163 -10.54 -6.30 -7.67
CA GLY A 163 -11.13 -7.50 -8.27
C GLY A 163 -10.13 -8.37 -9.05
N SER A 164 -8.83 -8.16 -8.84
CA SER A 164 -7.78 -8.91 -9.54
C SER A 164 -7.34 -10.18 -8.82
N TYR A 165 -7.58 -10.29 -7.51
CA TYR A 165 -7.11 -11.42 -6.68
C TYR A 165 -8.14 -11.82 -5.64
N GLU A 166 -8.30 -13.13 -5.44
CA GLU A 166 -9.10 -13.68 -4.33
C GLU A 166 -8.28 -13.74 -3.04
N PHE A 167 -8.91 -13.47 -1.90
CA PHE A 167 -8.29 -13.51 -0.58
C PHE A 167 -8.57 -14.84 0.12
N GLU A 168 -7.51 -15.45 0.69
CA GLU A 168 -7.62 -16.64 1.52
C GLU A 168 -8.01 -16.26 2.96
N THR A 169 -9.06 -16.89 3.50
CA THR A 169 -9.62 -16.59 4.83
C THR A 169 -9.16 -17.56 5.92
N GLU A 170 -8.29 -18.53 5.60
CA GLU A 170 -7.88 -19.56 6.54
C GLU A 170 -6.76 -19.11 7.48
N ASN A 171 -6.75 -19.69 8.69
CA ASN A 171 -5.70 -19.52 9.70
C ASN A 171 -5.40 -18.06 10.08
N LEU A 172 -6.45 -17.30 10.40
CA LEU A 172 -6.30 -15.91 10.84
C LEU A 172 -5.71 -15.84 12.26
N GLN A 173 -4.79 -14.90 12.48
CA GLN A 173 -4.21 -14.59 13.78
C GLN A 173 -4.21 -13.09 14.05
N ASN A 174 -4.13 -12.71 15.33
CA ASN A 174 -3.87 -11.33 15.70
C ASN A 174 -2.40 -11.00 15.45
N ILE A 175 -2.15 -9.82 14.86
CA ILE A 175 -0.80 -9.32 14.57
C ILE A 175 -0.50 -8.16 15.50
N GLN A 176 0.77 -8.04 15.89
CA GLN A 176 1.23 -6.93 16.71
C GLN A 176 1.16 -5.62 15.92
N GLU A 177 0.55 -4.62 16.53
CA GLU A 177 0.40 -3.29 15.99
C GLU A 177 1.55 -2.40 16.47
N GLN A 178 2.03 -1.54 15.58
CA GLN A 178 2.97 -0.47 15.88
C GLN A 178 2.33 0.86 15.56
N ILE A 179 2.37 1.80 16.50
CA ILE A 179 1.94 3.17 16.25
C ILE A 179 3.08 3.94 15.59
N PHE A 180 2.75 4.67 14.53
CA PHE A 180 3.63 5.61 13.86
C PHE A 180 3.03 7.00 13.89
N GLU A 181 3.74 7.95 14.51
CA GLU A 181 3.36 9.35 14.60
C GLU A 181 4.13 10.18 13.55
N PRO A 182 3.48 10.64 12.47
CA PRO A 182 4.15 11.35 11.37
C PRO A 182 4.58 12.78 11.72
N HIS A 183 4.19 13.32 12.90
CA HIS A 183 4.51 14.69 13.35
C HIS A 183 4.14 15.76 12.32
N LEU A 184 2.87 15.79 11.94
CA LEU A 184 2.35 16.71 10.92
C LEU A 184 2.31 18.15 11.41
N LYS A 185 2.30 19.10 10.46
CA LYS A 185 2.14 20.53 10.74
C LYS A 185 1.01 21.10 9.85
N THR A 186 0.23 22.00 10.39
CA THR A 186 -0.86 22.69 9.65
C THR A 186 -0.35 23.44 8.43
N SER A 187 0.91 23.90 8.45
CA SER A 187 1.57 24.53 7.29
C SER A 187 1.77 23.60 6.08
N MET A 188 1.55 22.28 6.24
CA MET A 188 1.60 21.31 5.13
C MET A 188 0.33 21.35 4.28
N ILE A 189 -0.75 21.94 4.78
CA ILE A 189 -1.99 22.17 4.03
C ILE A 189 -1.74 23.30 3.03
N LYS A 190 -1.83 22.97 1.74
CA LYS A 190 -1.78 24.01 0.71
C LYS A 190 -3.16 24.65 0.62
N SER A 191 -3.27 25.92 1.06
CA SER A 191 -4.48 26.70 0.80
C SER A 191 -4.69 26.79 -0.72
N ARG A 192 -5.87 26.36 -1.17
CA ARG A 192 -6.33 26.59 -2.54
C ARG A 192 -7.02 27.94 -2.64
#